data_8dffc248b60318095d9ce3bfc7a5b1e0
#
_entry.id   8dffc248b60318095d9ce3bfc7a5b1e0
#
_cell.length_a   1.000
_cell.length_b   1.000
_cell.length_c   1.000
_cell.angle_alpha   90.00
_cell.angle_beta   90.00
_cell.angle_gamma   90.00
#
_symmetry.space_group_name_H-M   'P 1'
#
loop_
_entity.id
_entity.type
_entity.pdbx_description
1 polymer ?
#
loop_
_entity_poly.entity_id
_entity_poly.type
_entity_poly.pdbx_seq_one_letter_code
_entity_poly.pdbx_strand_id
1 'polypeptide(L)'
;GPRGNGKSYTFSEFSPYVTLLGAPTSAASLWWNNQRRRVGIIGFWDVVAFDEVGEGVVVRDKETFQIMKQYMANGNFTRSTTVTANASMAFVGNIDDSIDSIVNSPAHTLFKPLHPVFDLAILDRFHTFVPGWEIPVNKDENLTRHYGFIIEYLAEAFHHMARKTNRFAQVKAACKLGPGFSQRDQTGVLKTVCAFVKMLHPG
;
A
#
# COMPACT_ATOMS: atom_id res chain seq x y z
N GLY A 1 7.79 -8.42 -7.00
CA GLY A 1 7.84 -9.91 -7.08
C GLY A 1 7.83 -10.38 -8.52
N PRO A 2 8.02 -11.68 -8.81
CA PRO A 2 8.01 -12.23 -10.16
C PRO A 2 6.66 -12.03 -10.86
N ARG A 3 6.65 -12.13 -12.19
CA ARG A 3 5.41 -12.09 -12.98
C ARG A 3 4.58 -13.35 -12.72
N GLY A 4 3.26 -13.23 -12.79
CA GLY A 4 2.33 -14.38 -12.73
C GLY A 4 1.99 -14.91 -11.32
N ASN A 5 2.38 -14.24 -10.25
CA ASN A 5 2.02 -14.64 -8.88
C ASN A 5 0.73 -13.99 -8.32
N GLY A 6 -0.09 -13.41 -9.18
CA GLY A 6 -1.41 -12.90 -8.81
C GLY A 6 -1.46 -11.54 -8.08
N LYS A 7 -0.35 -10.77 -8.08
CA LYS A 7 -0.30 -9.47 -7.37
C LYS A 7 -1.44 -8.53 -7.78
N SER A 8 -1.54 -8.22 -9.07
CA SER A 8 -2.56 -7.30 -9.59
C SER A 8 -3.97 -7.87 -9.38
N TYR A 9 -4.14 -9.18 -9.57
CA TYR A 9 -5.40 -9.88 -9.33
C TYR A 9 -5.87 -9.74 -7.87
N THR A 10 -4.96 -9.83 -6.91
CA THR A 10 -5.29 -9.64 -5.48
C THR A 10 -5.88 -8.25 -5.21
N PHE A 11 -5.35 -7.21 -5.87
CA PHE A 11 -5.87 -5.85 -5.67
C PHE A 11 -7.10 -5.52 -6.52
N SER A 12 -7.37 -6.25 -7.61
CA SER A 12 -8.56 -6.01 -8.44
C SER A 12 -9.78 -6.80 -8.01
N GLU A 13 -9.59 -8.03 -7.48
CA GLU A 13 -10.70 -8.98 -7.33
C GLU A 13 -11.07 -9.33 -5.88
N PHE A 14 -10.13 -9.13 -4.92
CA PHE A 14 -10.35 -9.64 -3.55
C PHE A 14 -11.21 -8.76 -2.67
N SER A 15 -11.42 -7.50 -3.02
CA SER A 15 -12.19 -6.61 -2.17
C SER A 15 -12.88 -5.51 -2.95
N PRO A 16 -14.17 -5.26 -2.71
CA PRO A 16 -14.90 -4.13 -3.29
C PRO A 16 -14.44 -2.78 -2.73
N TYR A 17 -13.57 -2.76 -1.73
CA TYR A 17 -13.01 -1.55 -1.10
C TYR A 17 -11.62 -1.18 -1.60
N VAL A 18 -11.11 -1.90 -2.59
CA VAL A 18 -9.81 -1.69 -3.21
C VAL A 18 -9.99 -1.24 -4.66
N THR A 19 -9.17 -0.30 -5.10
CA THR A 19 -9.06 0.05 -6.52
C THR A 19 -7.64 -0.10 -7.00
N LEU A 20 -7.46 -0.66 -8.20
CA LEU A 20 -6.19 -0.83 -8.87
C LEU A 20 -6.06 0.18 -10.01
N LEU A 21 -5.03 0.98 -9.99
CA LEU A 21 -4.71 1.98 -11.00
C LEU A 21 -3.55 1.50 -11.87
N GLY A 22 -3.84 1.08 -13.09
CA GLY A 22 -2.86 0.64 -14.10
C GLY A 22 -2.43 1.74 -15.06
N ALA A 23 -2.88 2.97 -14.86
CA ALA A 23 -2.55 4.10 -15.73
C ALA A 23 -2.20 5.37 -14.92
N PRO A 24 -1.40 6.28 -15.50
CA PRO A 24 -1.03 7.52 -14.86
C PRO A 24 -2.25 8.38 -14.49
N THR A 25 -2.34 8.75 -13.23
CA THR A 25 -3.48 9.46 -12.66
C THR A 25 -3.10 10.92 -12.37
N SER A 26 -3.96 11.86 -12.73
CA SER A 26 -3.76 13.29 -12.47
C SER A 26 -4.06 13.67 -11.02
N ALA A 27 -3.50 14.79 -10.55
CA ALA A 27 -3.80 15.33 -9.23
C ALA A 27 -5.30 15.61 -9.02
N ALA A 28 -6.01 16.05 -10.06
CA ALA A 28 -7.44 16.28 -10.00
C ALA A 28 -8.26 15.00 -9.82
N SER A 29 -7.82 13.90 -10.43
CA SER A 29 -8.49 12.60 -10.33
C SER A 29 -8.17 11.90 -9.02
N LEU A 30 -6.90 11.93 -8.60
CA LEU A 30 -6.44 11.21 -7.42
C LEU A 30 -6.80 11.93 -6.11
N TRP A 31 -6.57 13.24 -6.03
CA TRP A 31 -6.63 14.00 -4.80
C TRP A 31 -7.89 14.85 -4.67
N TRP A 32 -7.95 15.97 -5.38
CA TRP A 32 -9.04 16.93 -5.32
C TRP A 32 -9.30 17.57 -6.67
N ASN A 33 -10.55 17.52 -7.13
CA ASN A 33 -10.97 18.16 -8.36
C ASN A 33 -11.51 19.57 -8.08
N ASN A 34 -10.72 20.59 -8.47
CA ASN A 34 -11.08 21.99 -8.24
C ASN A 34 -12.34 22.43 -8.99
N GLN A 35 -12.57 21.94 -10.20
CA GLN A 35 -13.73 22.29 -11.01
C GLN A 35 -15.02 21.70 -10.41
N ARG A 36 -14.95 20.43 -9.98
CA ARG A 36 -16.09 19.72 -9.40
C ARG A 36 -16.21 19.88 -7.89
N ARG A 37 -15.27 20.55 -7.24
CA ARG A 37 -15.19 20.76 -5.78
C ARG A 37 -15.41 19.48 -4.98
N ARG A 38 -14.79 18.40 -5.39
CA ARG A 38 -14.91 17.10 -4.73
C ARG A 38 -13.56 16.38 -4.60
N VAL A 39 -13.48 15.54 -3.59
CA VAL A 39 -12.33 14.66 -3.38
C VAL A 39 -12.21 13.67 -4.55
N GLY A 40 -10.97 13.30 -4.88
CA GLY A 40 -10.65 12.30 -5.88
C GLY A 40 -10.72 10.87 -5.33
N ILE A 41 -10.10 9.95 -6.07
CA ILE A 41 -10.10 8.50 -5.80
C ILE A 41 -9.72 8.20 -4.35
N ILE A 42 -8.73 8.89 -3.80
CA ILE A 42 -8.21 8.67 -2.44
C ILE A 42 -9.27 8.82 -1.33
N GLY A 43 -10.37 9.50 -1.59
CA GLY A 43 -11.43 9.72 -0.62
C GLY A 43 -12.52 8.65 -0.60
N PHE A 44 -12.51 7.70 -1.55
CA PHE A 44 -13.61 6.74 -1.72
C PHE A 44 -13.24 5.30 -1.37
N TRP A 45 -11.96 4.96 -1.40
CA TRP A 45 -11.48 3.59 -1.27
C TRP A 45 -10.72 3.38 0.04
N ASP A 46 -10.71 2.17 0.55
CA ASP A 46 -9.86 1.81 1.69
C ASP A 46 -8.41 1.57 1.26
N VAL A 47 -8.23 1.08 0.04
CA VAL A 47 -6.90 0.91 -0.57
C VAL A 47 -6.91 1.40 -2.01
N VAL A 48 -5.93 2.23 -2.33
CA VAL A 48 -5.60 2.63 -3.72
C VAL A 48 -4.27 1.98 -4.07
N ALA A 49 -4.33 0.99 -4.95
CA ALA A 49 -3.15 0.29 -5.43
C ALA A 49 -2.72 0.85 -6.78
N PHE A 50 -1.42 1.05 -6.94
CA PHE A 50 -0.78 1.49 -8.18
C PHE A 50 -0.03 0.31 -8.79
N ASP A 51 -0.41 -0.09 -9.99
CA ASP A 51 0.25 -1.19 -10.69
C ASP A 51 1.39 -0.70 -11.58
N GLU A 52 2.29 -1.61 -11.90
CA GLU A 52 3.41 -1.39 -12.83
C GLU A 52 4.26 -0.14 -12.53
N VAL A 53 4.51 0.10 -11.24
CA VAL A 53 5.23 1.32 -10.79
C VAL A 53 6.66 1.44 -11.29
N GLY A 54 7.20 0.42 -11.95
CA GLY A 54 8.54 0.41 -12.54
C GLY A 54 8.59 0.85 -14.01
N GLU A 55 7.56 0.56 -14.79
CA GLU A 55 7.55 0.75 -16.24
C GLU A 55 6.90 2.07 -16.67
N GLY A 56 6.07 2.63 -15.82
CA GLY A 56 5.30 3.82 -16.15
C GLY A 56 5.31 4.87 -15.06
N VAL A 57 5.02 6.08 -15.46
CA VAL A 57 4.80 7.16 -14.54
C VAL A 57 3.39 6.97 -13.95
N VAL A 58 3.30 6.29 -12.82
CA VAL A 58 2.05 6.14 -12.04
C VAL A 58 1.42 7.51 -11.78
N VAL A 59 2.25 8.55 -11.82
CA VAL A 59 1.87 9.93 -11.53
C VAL A 59 2.54 10.86 -12.53
N ARG A 60 1.74 11.68 -13.21
CA ARG A 60 2.20 12.52 -14.34
C ARG A 60 2.89 13.82 -13.93
N ASP A 61 2.68 14.29 -12.70
CA ASP A 61 3.08 15.65 -12.34
C ASP A 61 3.71 15.74 -10.95
N LYS A 62 4.56 16.76 -10.79
CA LYS A 62 5.24 17.04 -9.51
C LYS A 62 4.26 17.38 -8.39
N GLU A 63 3.12 17.99 -8.71
CA GLU A 63 2.08 18.34 -7.73
C GLU A 63 1.57 17.08 -7.03
N THR A 64 1.22 16.05 -7.81
CA THR A 64 0.72 14.78 -7.27
C THR A 64 1.71 14.13 -6.31
N PHE A 65 3.02 14.17 -6.62
CA PHE A 65 4.05 13.62 -5.72
C PHE A 65 4.19 14.42 -4.43
N GLN A 66 4.12 15.74 -4.49
CA GLN A 66 4.19 16.56 -3.28
C GLN A 66 2.98 16.30 -2.36
N ILE A 67 1.79 16.19 -2.94
CA ILE A 67 0.58 15.84 -2.20
C ILE A 67 0.69 14.42 -1.63
N MET A 68 1.23 13.46 -2.40
CA MET A 68 1.46 12.09 -1.94
C MET A 68 2.36 12.06 -0.70
N LYS A 69 3.48 12.79 -0.71
CA LYS A 69 4.38 12.90 0.45
C LYS A 69 3.68 13.45 1.69
N GLN A 70 2.85 14.49 1.52
CA GLN A 70 2.07 15.06 2.60
C GLN A 70 1.06 14.04 3.15
N TYR A 71 0.31 13.40 2.27
CA TYR A 71 -0.71 12.43 2.63
C TYR A 71 -0.13 11.20 3.36
N MET A 72 0.95 10.63 2.84
CA MET A 72 1.62 9.49 3.47
C MET A 72 2.16 9.82 4.87
N ALA A 73 2.54 11.08 5.10
CA ALA A 73 3.03 11.50 6.41
C ALA A 73 1.90 11.72 7.43
N ASN A 74 0.78 12.32 7.01
CA ASN A 74 -0.18 12.92 7.93
C ASN A 74 -1.60 12.37 7.80
N GLY A 75 -1.92 11.57 6.78
CA GLY A 75 -3.29 11.13 6.49
C GLY A 75 -4.21 12.23 5.97
N ASN A 76 -3.64 13.41 5.68
CA ASN A 76 -4.35 14.54 5.06
C ASN A 76 -3.48 15.18 3.98
N PHE A 77 -4.13 15.94 3.12
CA PHE A 77 -3.45 16.70 2.08
C PHE A 77 -4.19 18.01 1.81
N THR A 78 -3.49 18.96 1.22
CA THR A 78 -4.05 20.25 0.82
C THR A 78 -3.87 20.48 -0.66
N ARG A 79 -4.98 20.69 -1.38
CA ARG A 79 -5.05 21.17 -2.75
C ARG A 79 -6.27 22.05 -2.86
N SER A 80 -6.13 23.36 -2.73
CA SER A 80 -7.22 24.34 -2.59
C SER A 80 -8.05 24.21 -1.30
N THR A 81 -8.20 23.04 -0.74
CA THR A 81 -8.80 22.76 0.57
C THR A 81 -8.05 21.64 1.25
N THR A 82 -8.10 21.60 2.57
CA THR A 82 -7.51 20.49 3.34
C THR A 82 -8.52 19.35 3.42
N VAL A 83 -8.08 18.15 3.04
CA VAL A 83 -8.90 16.93 3.04
C VAL A 83 -8.20 15.87 3.87
N THR A 84 -8.95 15.25 4.77
CA THR A 84 -8.53 14.03 5.47
C THR A 84 -9.13 12.82 4.74
N ALA A 85 -8.31 11.82 4.46
CA ALA A 85 -8.75 10.58 3.86
C ALA A 85 -8.12 9.39 4.61
N ASN A 86 -8.71 8.21 4.43
CA ASN A 86 -8.30 7.00 5.17
C ASN A 86 -7.74 5.91 4.27
N ALA A 87 -7.65 6.13 2.96
CA ALA A 87 -7.16 5.14 2.03
C ALA A 87 -5.69 4.83 2.30
N SER A 88 -5.36 3.56 2.34
CA SER A 88 -3.98 3.09 2.26
C SER A 88 -3.51 3.14 0.81
N MET A 89 -2.21 3.36 0.61
CA MET A 89 -1.61 3.32 -0.72
C MET A 89 -0.75 2.06 -0.85
N ALA A 90 -0.95 1.30 -1.91
CA ALA A 90 -0.15 0.13 -2.25
C ALA A 90 0.55 0.35 -3.60
N PHE A 91 1.78 -0.13 -3.71
CA PHE A 91 2.59 -0.01 -4.92
C PHE A 91 3.00 -1.41 -5.36
N VAL A 92 2.61 -1.78 -6.57
CA VAL A 92 2.83 -3.11 -7.14
C VAL A 92 3.85 -2.99 -8.27
N GLY A 93 4.89 -3.79 -8.21
CA GLY A 93 5.93 -3.78 -9.24
C GLY A 93 6.54 -5.15 -9.44
N ASN A 94 7.14 -5.35 -10.61
CA ASN A 94 7.89 -6.53 -10.97
C ASN A 94 9.37 -6.33 -10.66
N ILE A 95 10.03 -7.41 -10.26
CA ILE A 95 11.48 -7.50 -10.13
C ILE A 95 11.94 -8.49 -11.19
N ASP A 96 12.70 -8.01 -12.16
CA ASP A 96 13.17 -8.82 -13.29
C ASP A 96 14.56 -9.42 -13.01
N ASP A 97 15.32 -8.81 -12.09
CA ASP A 97 16.62 -9.34 -11.66
C ASP A 97 16.43 -10.49 -10.64
N SER A 98 17.40 -11.39 -10.53
CA SER A 98 17.37 -12.42 -9.50
C SER A 98 17.50 -11.79 -8.12
N ILE A 99 16.71 -12.28 -7.15
CA ILE A 99 16.73 -11.76 -5.78
C ILE A 99 18.11 -11.88 -5.15
N ASP A 100 18.81 -12.99 -5.40
CA ASP A 100 20.17 -13.22 -4.90
C ASP A 100 21.14 -12.16 -5.43
N SER A 101 21.01 -11.75 -6.69
CA SER A 101 21.85 -10.69 -7.27
C SER A 101 21.54 -9.32 -6.66
N ILE A 102 20.29 -9.04 -6.32
CA ILE A 102 19.89 -7.78 -5.71
C ILE A 102 20.36 -7.70 -4.25
N VAL A 103 20.16 -8.78 -3.49
CA VAL A 103 20.48 -8.81 -2.05
C VAL A 103 21.99 -8.80 -1.81
N ASN A 104 22.76 -9.48 -2.67
CA ASN A 104 24.22 -9.60 -2.53
C ASN A 104 25.00 -8.47 -3.21
N SER A 105 24.36 -7.57 -3.91
CA SER A 105 25.03 -6.47 -4.62
C SER A 105 24.85 -5.13 -3.88
N PRO A 106 25.91 -4.46 -3.48
CA PRO A 106 25.83 -3.14 -2.86
C PRO A 106 25.32 -2.05 -3.84
N ALA A 107 25.33 -2.32 -5.14
CA ALA A 107 24.85 -1.40 -6.17
C ALA A 107 23.34 -1.51 -6.44
N HIS A 108 22.68 -2.52 -5.92
CA HIS A 108 21.26 -2.78 -6.14
C HIS A 108 20.45 -2.60 -4.87
N THR A 109 19.21 -2.15 -5.01
CA THR A 109 18.25 -2.09 -3.92
C THR A 109 16.96 -2.79 -4.35
N LEU A 110 16.20 -3.30 -3.38
CA LEU A 110 14.88 -3.89 -3.63
C LEU A 110 13.90 -2.90 -4.26
N PHE A 111 14.20 -1.61 -4.17
CA PHE A 111 13.42 -0.52 -4.76
C PHE A 111 13.91 -0.09 -6.15
N LYS A 112 14.97 -0.72 -6.70
CA LYS A 112 15.47 -0.43 -8.06
C LYS A 112 14.36 -0.47 -9.13
N PRO A 113 13.37 -1.37 -9.08
CA PRO A 113 12.28 -1.37 -10.05
C PRO A 113 11.34 -0.18 -9.97
N LEU A 114 11.38 0.61 -8.90
CA LEU A 114 10.56 1.81 -8.79
C LEU A 114 11.10 2.92 -9.69
N HIS A 115 10.19 3.66 -10.31
CA HIS A 115 10.57 4.83 -11.10
C HIS A 115 11.37 5.83 -10.23
N PRO A 116 12.40 6.50 -10.78
CA PRO A 116 13.25 7.44 -10.02
C PRO A 116 12.53 8.56 -9.28
N VAL A 117 11.28 8.83 -9.61
CA VAL A 117 10.44 9.79 -8.90
C VAL A 117 10.10 9.34 -7.46
N PHE A 118 10.20 8.05 -7.15
CA PHE A 118 10.12 7.53 -5.80
C PHE A 118 11.44 7.79 -5.06
N ASP A 119 11.64 9.02 -4.68
CA ASP A 119 12.82 9.44 -3.93
C ASP A 119 12.84 8.84 -2.51
N LEU A 120 13.99 8.97 -1.83
CA LEU A 120 14.16 8.47 -0.47
C LEU A 120 13.08 9.00 0.48
N ALA A 121 12.57 10.22 0.24
CA ALA A 121 11.54 10.79 1.09
C ALA A 121 10.18 10.07 0.97
N ILE A 122 9.86 9.48 -0.17
CA ILE A 122 8.68 8.62 -0.35
C ILE A 122 8.96 7.24 0.22
N LEU A 123 10.11 6.64 -0.09
CA LEU A 123 10.49 5.31 0.39
C LEU A 123 10.49 5.23 1.91
N ASP A 124 10.96 6.25 2.59
CA ASP A 124 10.95 6.41 4.04
C ASP A 124 9.54 6.39 4.66
N ARG A 125 8.49 6.52 3.85
CA ARG A 125 7.10 6.51 4.28
C ARG A 125 6.38 5.19 4.00
N PHE A 126 7.07 4.23 3.42
CA PHE A 126 6.52 2.88 3.27
C PHE A 126 6.51 2.20 4.64
N HIS A 127 5.35 1.78 5.08
CA HIS A 127 5.19 1.12 6.37
C HIS A 127 5.49 -0.37 6.32
N THR A 128 5.32 -0.99 5.16
CA THR A 128 5.50 -2.43 4.99
C THR A 128 6.00 -2.72 3.58
N PHE A 129 6.90 -3.67 3.47
CA PHE A 129 7.33 -4.25 2.22
C PHE A 129 6.94 -5.73 2.20
N VAL A 130 6.20 -6.15 1.18
CA VAL A 130 5.81 -7.55 0.99
C VAL A 130 6.73 -8.18 -0.05
N PRO A 131 7.55 -9.17 0.34
CA PRO A 131 8.47 -9.85 -0.57
C PRO A 131 7.70 -10.77 -1.52
N GLY A 132 7.23 -10.22 -2.64
CA GLY A 132 6.38 -10.96 -3.59
C GLY A 132 7.05 -12.18 -4.22
N TRP A 133 8.36 -12.36 -4.08
CA TRP A 133 9.06 -13.58 -4.49
C TRP A 133 8.83 -14.76 -3.54
N GLU A 134 8.41 -14.51 -2.31
CA GLU A 134 8.00 -15.55 -1.36
C GLU A 134 6.60 -16.10 -1.67
N ILE A 135 5.83 -15.38 -2.49
CA ILE A 135 4.49 -15.79 -2.89
C ILE A 135 4.62 -16.71 -4.10
N PRO A 136 4.19 -17.99 -4.00
CA PRO A 136 4.28 -18.92 -5.10
C PRO A 136 3.45 -18.47 -6.29
N VAL A 137 3.88 -18.86 -7.48
CA VAL A 137 3.09 -18.65 -8.70
C VAL A 137 1.80 -19.49 -8.60
N ASN A 138 0.67 -18.89 -8.96
CA ASN A 138 -0.60 -19.60 -8.98
C ASN A 138 -0.59 -20.70 -10.04
N LYS A 139 -0.82 -21.92 -9.59
CA LYS A 139 -0.96 -23.12 -10.42
C LYS A 139 -2.27 -23.81 -10.09
N ASP A 140 -2.81 -24.57 -11.03
CA ASP A 140 -4.07 -25.32 -10.86
C ASP A 140 -4.02 -26.26 -9.64
N GLU A 141 -2.85 -26.81 -9.30
CA GLU A 141 -2.63 -27.66 -8.13
C GLU A 141 -2.83 -26.92 -6.79
N ASN A 142 -2.68 -25.60 -6.79
CA ASN A 142 -2.88 -24.75 -5.60
C ASN A 142 -4.33 -24.33 -5.41
N LEU A 143 -5.20 -24.61 -6.38
CA LEU A 143 -6.62 -24.27 -6.30
C LEU A 143 -7.37 -25.38 -5.56
N THR A 144 -8.12 -24.98 -4.54
CA THR A 144 -8.99 -25.95 -3.84
C THR A 144 -10.18 -26.33 -4.71
N ARG A 145 -10.57 -27.62 -4.65
CA ARG A 145 -11.81 -28.14 -5.22
C ARG A 145 -12.94 -28.23 -4.18
N HIS A 146 -12.68 -27.77 -2.96
CA HIS A 146 -13.64 -27.77 -1.86
C HIS A 146 -14.25 -26.37 -1.71
N TYR A 147 -15.29 -26.27 -0.90
CA TYR A 147 -15.88 -24.99 -0.55
C TYR A 147 -14.83 -24.09 0.09
N GLY A 148 -14.74 -22.87 -0.39
CA GLY A 148 -13.87 -21.83 0.13
C GLY A 148 -14.63 -20.82 0.99
N PHE A 149 -13.89 -19.99 1.70
CA PHE A 149 -14.43 -18.86 2.41
C PHE A 149 -14.85 -17.77 1.40
N ILE A 150 -15.98 -17.14 1.62
CA ILE A 150 -16.46 -16.04 0.77
C ILE A 150 -15.54 -14.82 0.99
N ILE A 151 -14.81 -14.43 -0.06
CA ILE A 151 -13.82 -13.34 0.00
C ILE A 151 -14.47 -12.00 0.33
N GLU A 152 -15.68 -11.75 -0.19
CA GLU A 152 -16.44 -10.54 0.09
C GLU A 152 -16.76 -10.40 1.58
N TYR A 153 -17.07 -11.49 2.27
CA TYR A 153 -17.27 -11.47 3.71
C TYR A 153 -15.99 -11.11 4.46
N LEU A 154 -14.85 -11.63 4.02
CA LEU A 154 -13.54 -11.29 4.59
C LEU A 154 -13.21 -9.80 4.35
N ALA A 155 -13.53 -9.29 3.17
CA ALA A 155 -13.35 -7.88 2.85
C ALA A 155 -14.22 -6.97 3.74
N GLU A 156 -15.49 -7.33 3.98
CA GLU A 156 -16.36 -6.63 4.93
C GLU A 156 -15.82 -6.65 6.36
N ALA A 157 -15.34 -7.81 6.81
CA ALA A 157 -14.74 -7.93 8.13
C ALA A 157 -13.51 -7.01 8.29
N PHE A 158 -12.63 -6.97 7.31
CA PHE A 158 -11.46 -6.09 7.32
C PHE A 158 -11.85 -4.61 7.25
N HIS A 159 -12.80 -4.25 6.40
CA HIS A 159 -13.34 -2.90 6.33
C HIS A 159 -13.90 -2.45 7.67
N HIS A 160 -14.71 -3.30 8.31
CA HIS A 160 -15.26 -3.02 9.63
C HIS A 160 -14.15 -2.84 10.69
N MET A 161 -13.20 -3.77 10.77
CA MET A 161 -12.09 -3.70 11.73
C MET A 161 -11.20 -2.49 11.51
N ALA A 162 -10.97 -2.08 10.27
CA ALA A 162 -10.17 -0.89 9.97
C ALA A 162 -10.79 0.37 10.57
N ARG A 163 -12.10 0.50 10.54
CA ARG A 163 -12.86 1.70 10.95
C ARG A 163 -13.29 1.71 12.40
N LYS A 164 -13.65 0.56 12.95
CA LYS A 164 -14.29 0.47 14.29
C LYS A 164 -13.32 0.20 15.42
N THR A 165 -12.17 -0.42 15.15
CA THR A 165 -11.23 -0.83 16.18
C THR A 165 -9.94 -0.02 16.11
N ASN A 166 -9.58 0.70 17.16
CA ASN A 166 -8.30 1.37 17.28
C ASN A 166 -7.45 0.70 18.36
N ARG A 167 -6.42 -0.06 17.95
CA ARG A 167 -5.49 -0.76 18.83
C ARG A 167 -4.13 -0.05 18.96
N PHE A 168 -3.95 1.09 18.30
CA PHE A 168 -2.63 1.72 18.19
C PHE A 168 -2.03 2.11 19.54
N ALA A 169 -2.83 2.68 20.44
CA ALA A 169 -2.35 3.07 21.78
C ALA A 169 -1.96 1.84 22.61
N GLN A 170 -2.72 0.75 22.56
CA GLN A 170 -2.44 -0.51 23.24
C GLN A 170 -1.14 -1.14 22.73
N VAL A 171 -0.99 -1.23 21.39
CA VAL A 171 0.21 -1.77 20.75
C VAL A 171 1.41 -0.92 21.10
N LYS A 172 1.31 0.40 21.05
CA LYS A 172 2.39 1.31 21.42
C LYS A 172 2.85 1.15 22.86
N ALA A 173 1.92 0.91 23.79
CA ALA A 173 2.24 0.67 25.20
C ALA A 173 2.91 -0.70 25.43
N ALA A 174 2.54 -1.71 24.67
CA ALA A 174 3.06 -3.07 24.80
C ALA A 174 4.39 -3.30 24.05
N CYS A 175 4.61 -2.61 22.93
CA CYS A 175 5.81 -2.79 22.11
C CYS A 175 6.96 -1.91 22.58
N LYS A 176 8.08 -2.54 22.93
CA LYS A 176 9.36 -1.86 23.19
C LYS A 176 10.25 -2.03 21.96
N LEU A 177 10.51 -0.94 21.27
CA LEU A 177 11.43 -0.92 20.13
C LEU A 177 12.85 -0.65 20.63
N GLY A 178 13.84 -1.30 19.99
CA GLY A 178 15.26 -1.11 20.31
C GLY A 178 15.76 0.28 19.93
N PRO A 179 16.98 0.65 20.33
CA PRO A 179 17.61 1.90 19.90
C PRO A 179 17.93 1.86 18.40
N GLY A 180 17.91 3.01 17.75
CA GLY A 180 18.29 3.16 16.34
C GLY A 180 17.12 3.26 15.35
N PHE A 181 15.89 3.05 15.76
CA PHE A 181 14.72 3.28 14.91
C PHE A 181 14.38 4.78 14.82
N SER A 182 14.27 5.29 13.60
CA SER A 182 13.71 6.62 13.38
C SER A 182 12.23 6.67 13.81
N GLN A 183 11.68 7.87 13.98
CA GLN A 183 10.24 8.02 14.27
C GLN A 183 9.34 7.40 13.17
N ARG A 184 9.81 7.38 11.93
CA ARG A 184 9.08 6.79 10.79
C ARG A 184 9.09 5.27 10.87
N ASP A 185 10.25 4.67 11.15
CA ASP A 185 10.38 3.23 11.32
C ASP A 185 9.49 2.73 12.46
N GLN A 186 9.52 3.44 13.60
CA GLN A 186 8.64 3.13 14.74
C GLN A 186 7.17 3.17 14.34
N THR A 187 6.76 4.18 13.57
CA THR A 187 5.39 4.31 13.10
C THR A 187 5.01 3.15 12.17
N GLY A 188 5.89 2.78 11.24
CA GLY A 188 5.70 1.66 10.33
C GLY A 188 5.52 0.34 11.06
N VAL A 189 6.44 0.02 11.98
CA VAL A 189 6.38 -1.20 12.81
C VAL A 189 5.09 -1.24 13.63
N LEU A 190 4.76 -0.17 14.35
CA LEU A 190 3.56 -0.13 15.21
C LEU A 190 2.27 -0.26 14.40
N LYS A 191 2.16 0.35 13.22
CA LYS A 191 1.01 0.19 12.34
C LYS A 191 0.88 -1.24 11.83
N THR A 192 1.98 -1.87 11.43
CA THR A 192 2.00 -3.25 10.97
C THR A 192 1.59 -4.22 12.08
N VAL A 193 2.17 -4.08 13.28
CA VAL A 193 1.78 -4.88 14.45
C VAL A 193 0.30 -4.66 14.78
N CYS A 194 -0.17 -3.42 14.74
CA CYS A 194 -1.59 -3.10 15.00
C CYS A 194 -2.52 -3.80 14.00
N ALA A 195 -2.15 -3.87 12.71
CA ALA A 195 -2.91 -4.59 11.71
C ALA A 195 -2.99 -6.08 12.00
N PHE A 196 -1.86 -6.73 12.33
CA PHE A 196 -1.86 -8.15 12.73
C PHE A 196 -2.67 -8.42 14.00
N VAL A 197 -2.54 -7.56 15.01
CA VAL A 197 -3.35 -7.70 16.24
C VAL A 197 -4.85 -7.62 15.95
N LYS A 198 -5.28 -6.71 15.07
CA LYS A 198 -6.68 -6.64 14.65
C LYS A 198 -7.15 -7.90 13.91
N MET A 199 -6.32 -8.47 13.06
CA MET A 199 -6.68 -9.70 12.32
C MET A 199 -6.76 -10.93 13.21
N LEU A 200 -5.85 -11.04 14.19
CA LEU A 200 -5.78 -12.19 15.10
C LEU A 200 -6.76 -12.08 16.27
N HIS A 201 -7.10 -10.86 16.67
CA HIS A 201 -7.97 -10.55 17.80
C HIS A 201 -8.97 -9.46 17.41
N PRO A 202 -10.00 -9.79 16.62
CA PRO A 202 -10.93 -8.81 16.06
C PRO A 202 -11.91 -8.21 17.08
N GLY A 203 -12.03 -8.81 18.27
CA GLY A 203 -12.92 -8.37 19.36
C GLY A 203 -12.32 -7.36 20.33
#